data_3bc4b594d4393b9ea6ac064141662a9c
#
_entry.id   3bc4b594d4393b9ea6ac064141662a9c
#
_cell.length_a   1.000
_cell.length_b   1.000
_cell.length_c   1.000
_cell.angle_alpha   90.00
_cell.angle_beta   90.00
_cell.angle_gamma   90.00
#
_symmetry.space_group_name_H-M   'P 1'
#
loop_
_entity.id
_entity.type
_entity.pdbx_description
1 polymer ?
#
loop_
_entity_poly.entity_id
_entity_poly.type
_entity_poly.pdbx_seq_one_letter_code
_entity_poly.pdbx_strand_id
1 'polypeptide(L)'
;MKTRSKLAAGFLTLMSVATLAACSGKTSNGTNVVTMKGDTITVYDFYDQVKTSKAAQQSMLTLILSRVFDTQYGDKVSDKKVSEAYNKTAKGYGNSFSSALSQAGLTPEGYKQQIRTTMLVEYAVKEAAKKELTEANYKEAYKNYTPETSVQVIKLDAEDKAKSVLKDVKADGADFAKIAKEKTTATDKKVEYKFDSAGTSLPKEVMSAAFKLDKNGVSDVVSTVDSTTYKTSYYIIKVTDKTEKKSDWKSYKNRLKEVILKDKTSDRAFQNKVISKALEKANVKIKDKAFAGILSQYATTSGSSSLKK
;
A
#
# COMPACT_ATOMS: atom_id res chain seq x y z
N MET A 1 -3.72 19.05 15.70
CA MET A 1 -3.25 18.86 14.30
C MET A 1 -3.49 17.40 13.92
N LYS A 2 -4.32 17.16 12.89
CA LYS A 2 -4.76 15.82 12.50
C LYS A 2 -3.61 15.02 11.92
N THR A 3 -3.31 13.89 12.51
CA THR A 3 -2.39 12.87 12.02
C THR A 3 -2.74 12.51 10.57
N ARG A 4 -1.84 12.84 9.64
CA ARG A 4 -1.90 12.39 8.26
C ARG A 4 -1.60 10.89 8.27
N SER A 5 -2.63 10.05 8.18
CA SER A 5 -2.47 8.65 7.84
C SER A 5 -1.80 8.59 6.46
N LYS A 6 -0.52 8.27 6.45
CA LYS A 6 0.18 7.87 5.23
C LYS A 6 -0.43 6.52 4.82
N LEU A 7 -1.43 6.57 3.94
CA LEU A 7 -1.76 5.44 3.12
C LEU A 7 -0.50 5.15 2.31
N ALA A 8 0.23 4.12 2.68
CA ALA A 8 1.30 3.56 1.89
C ALA A 8 0.64 2.98 0.63
N ALA A 9 0.46 3.86 -0.35
CA ALA A 9 0.12 3.48 -1.70
C ALA A 9 1.36 2.87 -2.34
N GLY A 10 1.66 1.63 -1.97
CA GLY A 10 2.53 0.75 -2.73
C GLY A 10 1.79 0.24 -3.96
N PHE A 11 1.22 1.14 -4.75
CA PHE A 11 0.55 0.81 -6.00
C PHE A 11 1.40 1.24 -7.18
N LEU A 12 1.75 0.21 -7.97
CA LEU A 12 2.02 0.23 -9.40
C LEU A 12 2.21 1.65 -9.96
N THR A 13 3.44 2.05 -10.14
CA THR A 13 3.79 3.15 -11.02
C THR A 13 3.29 2.78 -12.42
N LEU A 14 2.02 3.10 -12.69
CA LEU A 14 1.42 3.03 -14.01
C LEU A 14 1.98 4.19 -14.82
N MET A 15 3.04 3.91 -15.59
CA MET A 15 3.56 4.87 -16.56
C MET A 15 2.51 5.13 -17.63
N SER A 16 2.43 6.39 -17.98
CA SER A 16 1.72 7.10 -19.05
C SER A 16 1.13 6.23 -20.16
N VAL A 17 -0.18 6.27 -20.26
CA VAL A 17 -0.95 5.73 -21.37
C VAL A 17 -1.62 6.89 -22.09
N ALA A 18 -1.26 7.10 -23.33
CA ALA A 18 -2.04 7.95 -24.22
C ALA A 18 -3.46 7.35 -24.36
N THR A 19 -4.47 8.05 -23.85
CA THR A 19 -5.86 7.65 -24.05
C THR A 19 -6.30 8.04 -25.46
N LEU A 20 -6.40 7.05 -26.34
CA LEU A 20 -7.22 7.19 -27.52
C LEU A 20 -8.68 7.28 -27.06
N ALA A 21 -9.28 8.46 -27.17
CA ALA A 21 -10.71 8.64 -27.00
C ALA A 21 -11.41 7.79 -28.08
N ALA A 22 -11.96 6.65 -27.66
CA ALA A 22 -12.71 5.79 -28.56
C ALA A 22 -14.04 6.48 -28.88
N CYS A 23 -14.12 7.09 -30.04
CA CYS A 23 -15.39 7.32 -30.72
C CYS A 23 -16.07 5.97 -30.91
N SER A 24 -17.30 5.81 -30.42
CA SER A 24 -18.14 4.64 -30.61
C SER A 24 -18.59 4.53 -32.07
N GLY A 25 -17.73 3.98 -32.91
CA GLY A 25 -18.03 3.53 -34.25
C GLY A 25 -17.37 2.17 -34.45
N LYS A 26 -18.03 1.22 -35.12
CA LYS A 26 -17.42 -0.04 -35.54
C LYS A 26 -16.20 0.30 -36.40
N THR A 27 -15.01 0.35 -35.79
CA THR A 27 -13.75 0.53 -36.49
C THR A 27 -13.39 -0.80 -37.15
N SER A 28 -13.53 -0.88 -38.47
CA SER A 28 -12.92 -1.93 -39.26
C SER A 28 -11.38 -1.78 -39.19
N ASN A 29 -10.64 -2.88 -39.41
CA ASN A 29 -9.18 -2.88 -39.44
C ASN A 29 -8.55 -1.89 -40.45
N GLY A 30 -9.36 -1.23 -41.26
CA GLY A 30 -8.98 -0.29 -42.32
C GLY A 30 -9.35 1.16 -42.05
N THR A 31 -9.69 1.59 -40.82
CA THR A 31 -9.96 3.02 -40.54
C THR A 31 -8.69 3.84 -40.73
N ASN A 32 -8.77 4.85 -41.61
CA ASN A 32 -7.67 5.76 -41.89
C ASN A 32 -7.46 6.73 -40.73
N VAL A 33 -6.24 6.81 -40.23
CA VAL A 33 -5.81 7.78 -39.20
C VAL A 33 -5.20 9.01 -39.86
N VAL A 34 -4.37 8.76 -40.88
CA VAL A 34 -3.71 9.82 -41.66
C VAL A 34 -3.78 9.44 -43.13
N THR A 35 -4.12 10.41 -43.99
CA THR A 35 -4.03 10.27 -45.45
C THR A 35 -3.04 11.26 -45.98
N MET A 36 -2.17 10.84 -46.94
CA MET A 36 -1.21 11.67 -47.60
C MET A 36 -1.14 11.32 -49.09
N LYS A 37 -0.44 12.10 -49.90
CA LYS A 37 -0.34 11.82 -51.34
C LYS A 37 0.42 10.51 -51.58
N GLY A 38 -0.31 9.49 -52.02
CA GLY A 38 0.23 8.17 -52.36
C GLY A 38 0.35 7.17 -51.20
N ASP A 39 -0.08 7.56 -49.99
CA ASP A 39 -0.03 6.65 -48.83
C ASP A 39 -1.11 6.96 -47.77
N THR A 40 -1.38 6.00 -46.88
CA THR A 40 -2.37 6.13 -45.80
C THR A 40 -1.92 5.31 -44.60
N ILE A 41 -1.92 5.93 -43.42
CA ILE A 41 -1.70 5.24 -42.15
C ILE A 41 -3.06 4.85 -41.55
N THR A 42 -3.24 3.56 -41.35
CA THR A 42 -4.46 3.00 -40.74
C THR A 42 -4.34 2.81 -39.22
N VAL A 43 -5.46 2.57 -38.53
CA VAL A 43 -5.46 2.14 -37.12
C VAL A 43 -4.63 0.87 -36.94
N TYR A 44 -4.64 -0.03 -37.90
CA TYR A 44 -3.88 -1.28 -37.82
C TYR A 44 -2.37 -1.02 -37.90
N ASP A 45 -1.92 -0.17 -38.80
CA ASP A 45 -0.49 0.20 -38.94
C ASP A 45 0.01 0.83 -37.61
N PHE A 46 -0.78 1.74 -37.06
CA PHE A 46 -0.45 2.35 -35.77
C PHE A 46 -0.43 1.31 -34.63
N TYR A 47 -1.44 0.42 -34.58
CA TYR A 47 -1.50 -0.66 -33.58
C TYR A 47 -0.28 -1.58 -33.70
N ASP A 48 0.04 -2.02 -34.90
CA ASP A 48 1.17 -2.93 -35.16
C ASP A 48 2.51 -2.29 -34.73
N GLN A 49 2.67 -1.02 -35.00
CA GLN A 49 3.85 -0.24 -34.61
C GLN A 49 4.02 -0.12 -33.09
N VAL A 50 2.91 0.03 -32.33
CA VAL A 50 3.00 0.34 -30.88
C VAL A 50 2.77 -0.87 -29.97
N LYS A 51 2.12 -1.95 -30.42
CA LYS A 51 1.65 -3.07 -29.59
C LYS A 51 2.73 -3.74 -28.73
N THR A 52 3.99 -3.71 -29.18
CA THR A 52 5.12 -4.27 -28.43
C THR A 52 5.75 -3.29 -27.45
N SER A 53 5.37 -2.01 -27.52
CA SER A 53 5.89 -0.99 -26.61
C SER A 53 5.45 -1.24 -25.17
N LYS A 54 6.29 -0.87 -24.22
CA LYS A 54 5.97 -0.98 -22.78
C LYS A 54 4.68 -0.23 -22.41
N ALA A 55 4.44 0.91 -23.06
CA ALA A 55 3.24 1.71 -22.86
C ALA A 55 1.97 0.97 -23.31
N ALA A 56 2.00 0.36 -24.51
CA ALA A 56 0.85 -0.42 -25.01
C ALA A 56 0.59 -1.67 -24.16
N GLN A 57 1.66 -2.36 -23.72
CA GLN A 57 1.56 -3.52 -22.81
C GLN A 57 0.86 -3.12 -21.50
N GLN A 58 1.27 -2.00 -20.92
CA GLN A 58 0.69 -1.50 -19.66
C GLN A 58 -0.76 -1.04 -19.85
N SER A 59 -1.07 -0.39 -20.98
CA SER A 59 -2.42 0.02 -21.35
C SER A 59 -3.37 -1.18 -21.45
N MET A 60 -2.92 -2.21 -22.15
CA MET A 60 -3.72 -3.42 -22.34
C MET A 60 -3.98 -4.11 -21.00
N LEU A 61 -2.97 -4.21 -20.13
CA LEU A 61 -3.14 -4.75 -18.79
C LEU A 61 -4.18 -3.94 -17.99
N THR A 62 -4.07 -2.62 -18.01
CA THR A 62 -5.03 -1.73 -17.34
C THR A 62 -6.44 -1.91 -17.87
N LEU A 63 -6.63 -2.01 -19.18
CA LEU A 63 -7.93 -2.26 -19.80
C LEU A 63 -8.53 -3.60 -19.37
N ILE A 64 -7.73 -4.66 -19.34
CA ILE A 64 -8.19 -5.98 -18.90
C ILE A 64 -8.65 -5.92 -17.45
N LEU A 65 -7.82 -5.40 -16.55
CA LEU A 65 -8.15 -5.31 -15.13
C LEU A 65 -9.39 -4.44 -14.92
N SER A 66 -9.45 -3.26 -15.57
CA SER A 66 -10.60 -2.38 -15.48
C SER A 66 -11.90 -3.10 -15.85
N ARG A 67 -11.94 -3.76 -17.02
CA ARG A 67 -13.14 -4.46 -17.49
C ARG A 67 -13.52 -5.65 -16.60
N VAL A 68 -12.54 -6.46 -16.21
CA VAL A 68 -12.77 -7.64 -15.37
C VAL A 68 -13.33 -7.26 -14.02
N PHE A 69 -12.74 -6.25 -13.38
CA PHE A 69 -13.15 -5.83 -12.04
C PHE A 69 -14.45 -5.01 -12.08
N ASP A 70 -14.66 -4.20 -13.12
CA ASP A 70 -15.93 -3.48 -13.27
C ASP A 70 -17.10 -4.43 -13.52
N THR A 71 -16.92 -5.46 -14.35
CA THR A 71 -17.94 -6.49 -14.58
C THR A 71 -18.29 -7.27 -13.31
N GLN A 72 -17.29 -7.56 -12.45
CA GLN A 72 -17.50 -8.40 -11.26
C GLN A 72 -17.92 -7.61 -10.02
N TYR A 73 -17.54 -6.35 -9.92
CA TYR A 73 -17.66 -5.55 -8.69
C TYR A 73 -18.08 -4.10 -8.93
N GLY A 74 -18.50 -3.72 -10.17
CA GLY A 74 -18.75 -2.33 -10.55
C GLY A 74 -19.76 -1.60 -9.65
N ASP A 75 -20.76 -2.33 -9.13
CA ASP A 75 -21.78 -1.83 -8.19
C ASP A 75 -21.23 -1.49 -6.79
N LYS A 76 -20.00 -1.92 -6.45
CA LYS A 76 -19.39 -1.72 -5.13
C LYS A 76 -18.64 -0.39 -4.98
N VAL A 77 -18.38 0.29 -6.10
CA VAL A 77 -17.69 1.58 -6.13
C VAL A 77 -18.54 2.57 -6.92
N SER A 78 -19.11 3.56 -6.23
CA SER A 78 -19.90 4.61 -6.85
C SER A 78 -19.00 5.68 -7.50
N ASP A 79 -19.52 6.35 -8.55
CA ASP A 79 -18.84 7.46 -9.21
C ASP A 79 -18.58 8.63 -8.27
N LYS A 80 -19.43 8.81 -7.26
CA LYS A 80 -19.22 9.79 -6.20
C LYS A 80 -17.91 9.52 -5.45
N LYS A 81 -17.64 8.27 -5.04
CA LYS A 81 -16.39 7.90 -4.35
C LYS A 81 -15.16 8.12 -5.23
N VAL A 82 -15.27 7.79 -6.52
CA VAL A 82 -14.21 8.05 -7.50
C VAL A 82 -13.92 9.54 -7.62
N SER A 83 -14.99 10.36 -7.76
CA SER A 83 -14.88 11.81 -7.86
C SER A 83 -14.29 12.43 -6.58
N GLU A 84 -14.70 11.97 -5.41
CA GLU A 84 -14.14 12.41 -4.12
C GLU A 84 -12.63 12.12 -4.03
N ALA A 85 -12.19 10.92 -4.45
CA ALA A 85 -10.78 10.54 -4.46
C ALA A 85 -9.98 11.37 -5.47
N TYR A 86 -10.53 11.57 -6.67
CA TYR A 86 -9.96 12.45 -7.69
C TYR A 86 -9.76 13.87 -7.16
N ASN A 87 -10.81 14.47 -6.61
CA ASN A 87 -10.78 15.84 -6.08
C ASN A 87 -9.80 15.97 -4.89
N LYS A 88 -9.72 14.95 -4.04
CA LYS A 88 -8.75 14.92 -2.94
C LYS A 88 -7.31 14.97 -3.44
N THR A 89 -7.01 14.20 -4.48
CA THR A 89 -5.67 14.19 -5.09
C THR A 89 -5.41 15.53 -5.78
N ALA A 90 -6.35 16.03 -6.60
CA ALA A 90 -6.25 17.32 -7.27
C ALA A 90 -5.97 18.46 -6.27
N LYS A 91 -6.69 18.48 -5.15
CA LYS A 91 -6.47 19.46 -4.08
C LYS A 91 -5.08 19.35 -3.45
N GLY A 92 -4.54 18.14 -3.36
CA GLY A 92 -3.18 17.91 -2.82
C GLY A 92 -2.07 18.45 -3.72
N TYR A 93 -2.27 18.37 -5.04
CA TYR A 93 -1.35 18.91 -6.04
C TYR A 93 -1.57 20.40 -6.34
N GLY A 94 -2.74 20.95 -6.04
CA GLY A 94 -3.10 22.34 -6.34
C GLY A 94 -2.97 22.63 -7.84
N ASN A 95 -2.39 23.77 -8.19
CA ASN A 95 -2.24 24.21 -9.58
C ASN A 95 -1.36 23.28 -10.45
N SER A 96 -0.54 22.42 -9.84
CA SER A 96 0.33 21.48 -10.55
C SER A 96 -0.40 20.23 -11.07
N PHE A 97 -1.68 20.01 -10.69
CA PHE A 97 -2.37 18.76 -10.97
C PHE A 97 -2.54 18.48 -12.47
N SER A 98 -2.97 19.47 -13.24
CA SER A 98 -3.14 19.32 -14.69
C SER A 98 -1.82 18.98 -15.38
N SER A 99 -0.75 19.66 -14.99
CA SER A 99 0.60 19.39 -15.51
C SER A 99 1.08 17.99 -15.15
N ALA A 100 0.82 17.54 -13.90
CA ALA A 100 1.16 16.19 -13.46
C ALA A 100 0.40 15.11 -14.25
N LEU A 101 -0.89 15.31 -14.54
CA LEU A 101 -1.66 14.40 -15.40
C LEU A 101 -1.08 14.35 -16.81
N SER A 102 -0.79 15.52 -17.42
CA SER A 102 -0.21 15.60 -18.77
C SER A 102 1.15 14.92 -18.84
N GLN A 103 2.03 15.11 -17.86
CA GLN A 103 3.33 14.43 -17.78
C GLN A 103 3.19 12.92 -17.62
N ALA A 104 2.14 12.46 -16.94
CA ALA A 104 1.79 11.05 -16.83
C ALA A 104 1.07 10.50 -18.08
N GLY A 105 0.79 11.33 -19.10
CA GLY A 105 0.02 10.97 -20.29
C GLY A 105 -1.44 10.60 -19.98
N LEU A 106 -2.02 11.21 -18.96
CA LEU A 106 -3.37 10.90 -18.48
C LEU A 106 -4.32 12.06 -18.76
N THR A 107 -5.54 11.71 -19.17
CA THR A 107 -6.69 12.63 -19.11
C THR A 107 -7.34 12.57 -17.71
N PRO A 108 -8.12 13.57 -17.32
CA PRO A 108 -8.92 13.52 -16.09
C PRO A 108 -9.79 12.27 -16.00
N GLU A 109 -10.43 11.87 -17.10
CA GLU A 109 -11.29 10.68 -17.19
C GLU A 109 -10.47 9.39 -17.07
N GLY A 110 -9.32 9.32 -17.76
CA GLY A 110 -8.39 8.19 -17.67
C GLY A 110 -7.88 7.99 -16.23
N TYR A 111 -7.59 9.08 -15.53
CA TYR A 111 -7.18 9.02 -14.12
C TYR A 111 -8.33 8.59 -13.20
N LYS A 112 -9.56 9.08 -13.42
CA LYS A 112 -10.74 8.60 -12.69
C LYS A 112 -10.97 7.10 -12.91
N GLN A 113 -10.78 6.62 -14.14
CA GLN A 113 -10.87 5.18 -14.44
C GLN A 113 -9.81 4.36 -13.71
N GLN A 114 -8.58 4.86 -13.58
CA GLN A 114 -7.54 4.20 -12.78
C GLN A 114 -7.92 4.16 -11.29
N ILE A 115 -8.43 5.27 -10.74
CA ILE A 115 -8.94 5.32 -9.36
C ILE A 115 -10.03 4.28 -9.16
N ARG A 116 -11.00 4.21 -10.08
CA ARG A 116 -12.10 3.24 -10.02
C ARG A 116 -11.58 1.81 -10.02
N THR A 117 -10.69 1.48 -10.95
CA THR A 117 -10.09 0.14 -11.05
C THR A 117 -9.35 -0.23 -9.75
N THR A 118 -8.55 0.69 -9.21
CA THR A 118 -7.85 0.49 -7.93
C THR A 118 -8.83 0.20 -6.80
N MET A 119 -9.89 0.99 -6.66
CA MET A 119 -10.89 0.79 -5.61
C MET A 119 -11.64 -0.54 -5.75
N LEU A 120 -11.90 -0.99 -6.98
CA LEU A 120 -12.54 -2.28 -7.24
C LEU A 120 -11.64 -3.45 -6.88
N VAL A 121 -10.35 -3.36 -7.21
CA VAL A 121 -9.33 -4.35 -6.80
C VAL A 121 -9.20 -4.38 -5.27
N GLU A 122 -9.09 -3.23 -4.62
CA GLU A 122 -9.04 -3.11 -3.16
C GLU A 122 -10.29 -3.75 -2.50
N TYR A 123 -11.46 -3.49 -3.07
CA TYR A 123 -12.70 -4.11 -2.61
C TYR A 123 -12.62 -5.64 -2.70
N ALA A 124 -12.22 -6.18 -3.84
CA ALA A 124 -12.12 -7.62 -4.05
C ALA A 124 -11.10 -8.27 -3.10
N VAL A 125 -9.94 -7.64 -2.92
CA VAL A 125 -8.90 -8.07 -1.98
C VAL A 125 -9.43 -8.07 -0.54
N LYS A 126 -10.14 -7.01 -0.14
CA LYS A 126 -10.75 -6.91 1.20
C LYS A 126 -11.82 -7.98 1.42
N GLU A 127 -12.67 -8.26 0.44
CA GLU A 127 -13.68 -9.33 0.54
C GLU A 127 -13.02 -10.71 0.60
N ALA A 128 -11.94 -10.92 -0.16
CA ALA A 128 -11.16 -12.15 -0.06
C ALA A 128 -10.47 -12.28 1.31
N ALA A 129 -9.89 -11.19 1.84
CA ALA A 129 -9.26 -11.20 3.16
C ALA A 129 -10.25 -11.49 4.30
N LYS A 130 -11.52 -11.09 4.18
CA LYS A 130 -12.56 -11.45 5.15
C LYS A 130 -12.78 -12.97 5.24
N LYS A 131 -12.56 -13.70 4.16
CA LYS A 131 -12.67 -15.17 4.15
C LYS A 131 -11.50 -15.85 4.88
N GLU A 132 -10.41 -15.14 5.09
CA GLU A 132 -9.27 -15.58 5.87
C GLU A 132 -9.48 -15.43 7.40
N LEU A 133 -10.62 -14.89 7.86
CA LEU A 133 -10.95 -14.75 9.27
C LEU A 133 -11.40 -16.10 9.86
N THR A 134 -10.53 -17.11 9.77
CA THR A 134 -10.72 -18.46 10.29
C THR A 134 -10.14 -18.59 11.70
N GLU A 135 -10.62 -19.57 12.48
CA GLU A 135 -10.08 -19.83 13.81
C GLU A 135 -8.57 -20.11 13.77
N ALA A 136 -8.11 -20.84 12.75
CA ALA A 136 -6.69 -21.14 12.56
C ALA A 136 -5.86 -19.85 12.39
N ASN A 137 -6.32 -18.93 11.55
CA ASN A 137 -5.62 -17.66 11.31
C ASN A 137 -5.70 -16.73 12.55
N TYR A 138 -6.79 -16.77 13.31
CA TYR A 138 -6.85 -16.05 14.59
C TYR A 138 -5.83 -16.60 15.61
N LYS A 139 -5.73 -17.92 15.74
CA LYS A 139 -4.75 -18.55 16.61
C LYS A 139 -3.31 -18.25 16.18
N GLU A 140 -3.05 -18.24 14.87
CA GLU A 140 -1.72 -17.91 14.33
C GLU A 140 -1.35 -16.44 14.58
N ALA A 141 -2.27 -15.52 14.27
CA ALA A 141 -2.08 -14.10 14.57
C ALA A 141 -1.87 -13.85 16.07
N TYR A 142 -2.59 -14.58 16.92
CA TYR A 142 -2.44 -14.47 18.38
C TYR A 142 -1.07 -14.93 18.88
N LYS A 143 -0.44 -15.93 18.29
CA LYS A 143 0.90 -16.38 18.71
C LYS A 143 1.90 -15.21 18.70
N ASN A 144 1.85 -14.41 17.62
CA ASN A 144 2.75 -13.30 17.41
C ASN A 144 2.26 -11.95 17.98
N TYR A 145 1.05 -11.94 18.55
CA TYR A 145 0.45 -10.75 19.11
C TYR A 145 0.97 -10.47 20.52
N THR A 146 1.47 -9.26 20.73
CA THR A 146 1.80 -8.73 22.05
C THR A 146 0.79 -7.64 22.39
N PRO A 147 0.10 -7.73 23.54
CA PRO A 147 -0.85 -6.72 23.99
C PRO A 147 -0.23 -5.37 24.24
N GLU A 148 -1.09 -4.42 24.56
CA GLU A 148 -0.77 -3.04 24.74
C GLU A 148 0.33 -2.83 25.80
N THR A 149 1.33 -2.04 25.41
CA THR A 149 2.45 -1.60 26.22
C THR A 149 2.48 -0.06 26.20
N SER A 150 2.57 0.54 27.37
CA SER A 150 2.72 1.99 27.55
C SER A 150 4.20 2.30 27.80
N VAL A 151 4.71 3.32 27.12
CA VAL A 151 6.13 3.68 27.18
C VAL A 151 6.32 5.18 27.20
N GLN A 152 7.45 5.60 27.78
CA GLN A 152 8.05 6.90 27.54
C GLN A 152 9.24 6.73 26.62
N VAL A 153 9.40 7.66 25.66
CA VAL A 153 10.41 7.56 24.60
C VAL A 153 11.15 8.88 24.46
N ILE A 154 12.47 8.78 24.43
CA ILE A 154 13.36 9.89 24.07
C ILE A 154 13.86 9.62 22.65
N LYS A 155 13.57 10.51 21.70
CA LYS A 155 14.14 10.49 20.36
C LYS A 155 15.31 11.46 20.29
N LEU A 156 16.41 11.05 19.69
CA LEU A 156 17.65 11.83 19.54
C LEU A 156 18.17 11.73 18.10
N ASP A 157 18.95 12.70 17.69
CA ASP A 157 19.49 12.86 16.33
C ASP A 157 20.98 12.48 16.20
N ALA A 158 21.65 12.22 17.34
CA ALA A 158 23.06 11.84 17.36
C ALA A 158 23.33 10.75 18.40
N GLU A 159 24.21 9.82 18.06
CA GLU A 159 24.52 8.66 18.89
C GLU A 159 25.18 9.04 20.22
N ASP A 160 26.13 9.96 20.17
CA ASP A 160 26.83 10.40 21.39
C ASP A 160 25.89 11.08 22.38
N LYS A 161 24.93 11.89 21.87
CA LYS A 161 23.87 12.48 22.70
C LYS A 161 22.99 11.37 23.30
N ALA A 162 22.68 10.33 22.53
CA ALA A 162 21.88 9.22 23.02
C ALA A 162 22.61 8.44 24.13
N LYS A 163 23.88 8.18 23.95
CA LYS A 163 24.73 7.55 24.98
C LYS A 163 24.84 8.37 26.26
N SER A 164 24.97 9.71 26.14
CA SER A 164 24.97 10.61 27.28
C SER A 164 23.64 10.61 28.02
N VAL A 165 22.53 10.78 27.29
CA VAL A 165 21.18 10.77 27.87
C VAL A 165 20.85 9.41 28.49
N LEU A 166 21.34 8.30 27.92
CA LEU A 166 21.17 6.97 28.51
C LEU A 166 21.80 6.87 29.90
N LYS A 167 22.98 7.48 30.11
CA LYS A 167 23.61 7.55 31.44
C LYS A 167 22.76 8.38 32.40
N ASP A 168 22.25 9.53 31.92
CA ASP A 168 21.42 10.42 32.75
C ASP A 168 20.13 9.71 33.22
N VAL A 169 19.44 8.96 32.34
CA VAL A 169 18.18 8.27 32.69
C VAL A 169 18.39 6.99 33.50
N LYS A 170 19.59 6.42 33.49
CA LYS A 170 19.96 5.25 34.31
C LYS A 170 20.58 5.62 35.65
N ALA A 171 20.82 6.89 35.91
CA ALA A 171 21.33 7.35 37.18
C ALA A 171 20.31 7.16 38.31
N ASP A 172 20.81 6.93 39.53
CA ASP A 172 19.94 6.76 40.69
C ASP A 172 19.06 8.02 40.93
N GLY A 173 17.78 7.80 41.14
CA GLY A 173 16.79 8.84 41.32
C GLY A 173 16.41 9.65 40.08
N ALA A 174 16.84 9.25 38.87
CA ALA A 174 16.53 9.95 37.64
C ALA A 174 15.01 9.94 37.32
N ASP A 175 14.48 11.11 36.99
CA ASP A 175 13.13 11.28 36.47
C ASP A 175 13.18 11.17 34.94
N PHE A 176 12.88 9.95 34.44
CA PHE A 176 12.87 9.70 33.01
C PHE A 176 11.90 10.61 32.27
N ALA A 177 10.70 10.87 32.80
CA ALA A 177 9.69 11.69 32.15
C ALA A 177 10.15 13.14 31.96
N LYS A 178 10.80 13.69 32.98
CA LYS A 178 11.39 15.04 32.93
C LYS A 178 12.52 15.10 31.89
N ILE A 179 13.47 14.19 31.95
CA ILE A 179 14.59 14.11 31.00
C ILE A 179 14.07 13.92 29.59
N ALA A 180 13.04 13.07 29.38
CA ALA A 180 12.44 12.84 28.08
C ALA A 180 11.85 14.12 27.46
N LYS A 181 11.10 14.92 28.22
CA LYS A 181 10.53 16.17 27.75
C LYS A 181 11.61 17.21 27.38
N GLU A 182 12.67 17.25 28.15
CA GLU A 182 13.78 18.20 27.94
C GLU A 182 14.66 17.81 26.75
N LYS A 183 15.01 16.52 26.61
CA LYS A 183 16.04 16.04 25.69
C LYS A 183 15.52 15.57 24.36
N THR A 184 14.22 15.20 24.24
CA THR A 184 13.71 14.67 22.97
C THR A 184 13.81 15.69 21.84
N THR A 185 14.27 15.22 20.67
CA THR A 185 14.32 15.99 19.42
C THR A 185 13.06 15.78 18.57
N ALA A 186 12.07 15.03 19.06
CA ALA A 186 10.78 14.89 18.39
C ALA A 186 10.12 16.26 18.20
N THR A 187 9.68 16.54 16.97
CA THR A 187 9.13 17.87 16.60
C THR A 187 7.89 18.25 17.40
N ASP A 188 7.06 17.25 17.75
CA ASP A 188 5.83 17.41 18.53
C ASP A 188 6.08 17.31 20.05
N LYS A 189 7.33 17.12 20.45
CA LYS A 189 7.75 16.89 21.85
C LYS A 189 6.97 15.77 22.56
N LYS A 190 6.35 14.88 21.78
CA LYS A 190 5.62 13.74 22.32
C LYS A 190 6.60 12.72 22.88
N VAL A 191 6.39 12.33 24.12
CA VAL A 191 7.22 11.35 24.82
C VAL A 191 6.43 10.12 25.28
N GLU A 192 5.11 10.21 25.40
CA GLU A 192 4.27 9.11 25.85
C GLU A 192 3.60 8.40 24.67
N TYR A 193 3.71 7.09 24.63
CA TYR A 193 3.15 6.24 23.58
C TYR A 193 2.51 5.02 24.21
N LYS A 194 1.47 4.52 23.51
CA LYS A 194 0.75 3.33 23.86
C LYS A 194 0.50 2.54 22.57
N PHE A 195 0.90 1.29 22.53
CA PHE A 195 0.82 0.47 21.32
C PHE A 195 0.83 -1.02 21.66
N ASP A 196 0.28 -1.81 20.76
CA ASP A 196 0.45 -3.25 20.70
C ASP A 196 1.40 -3.65 19.55
N SER A 197 1.65 -4.94 19.37
CA SER A 197 2.57 -5.43 18.31
C SER A 197 2.09 -5.14 16.88
N ALA A 198 0.84 -4.76 16.68
CA ALA A 198 0.29 -4.34 15.39
C ALA A 198 0.22 -2.81 15.24
N GLY A 199 0.70 -2.06 16.23
CA GLY A 199 0.79 -0.61 16.20
C GLY A 199 1.78 -0.08 15.15
N THR A 200 1.64 1.20 14.84
CA THR A 200 2.53 1.91 13.89
C THR A 200 2.91 3.29 14.41
N SER A 201 2.80 3.49 15.72
CA SER A 201 3.06 4.80 16.34
C SER A 201 4.55 5.12 16.49
N LEU A 202 5.39 4.09 16.49
CA LEU A 202 6.84 4.18 16.55
C LEU A 202 7.47 3.23 15.51
N PRO A 203 8.76 3.37 15.19
CA PRO A 203 9.48 2.40 14.38
C PRO A 203 9.41 0.99 14.98
N LYS A 204 9.42 -0.02 14.11
CA LYS A 204 9.27 -1.43 14.50
C LYS A 204 10.35 -1.87 15.49
N GLU A 205 11.58 -1.43 15.28
CA GLU A 205 12.74 -1.72 16.13
C GLU A 205 12.52 -1.18 17.54
N VAL A 206 11.97 0.04 17.67
CA VAL A 206 11.67 0.70 18.94
C VAL A 206 10.57 -0.04 19.69
N MET A 207 9.48 -0.39 19.00
CA MET A 207 8.39 -1.17 19.62
C MET A 207 8.86 -2.56 20.02
N SER A 208 9.67 -3.22 19.19
CA SER A 208 10.24 -4.54 19.49
C SER A 208 11.16 -4.52 20.71
N ALA A 209 11.95 -3.47 20.88
CA ALA A 209 12.77 -3.27 22.08
C ALA A 209 11.90 -3.11 23.33
N ALA A 210 10.84 -2.30 23.25
CA ALA A 210 9.90 -2.11 24.36
C ALA A 210 9.24 -3.41 24.81
N PHE A 211 8.84 -4.29 23.89
CA PHE A 211 8.19 -5.57 24.23
C PHE A 211 9.11 -6.53 24.99
N LYS A 212 10.44 -6.40 24.85
CA LYS A 212 11.42 -7.24 25.53
C LYS A 212 11.72 -6.77 26.97
N LEU A 213 11.34 -5.55 27.31
CA LEU A 213 11.58 -4.98 28.63
C LEU A 213 10.48 -5.36 29.60
N ASP A 214 10.81 -5.47 30.88
CA ASP A 214 9.84 -5.54 31.96
C ASP A 214 9.27 -4.15 32.28
N LYS A 215 8.21 -4.11 33.07
CA LYS A 215 7.66 -2.86 33.61
C LYS A 215 8.77 -2.10 34.36
N ASN A 216 8.86 -0.80 34.12
CA ASN A 216 9.91 0.12 34.57
C ASN A 216 11.30 -0.10 33.96
N GLY A 217 11.48 -1.10 33.08
CA GLY A 217 12.73 -1.32 32.38
C GLY A 217 13.07 -0.19 31.41
N VAL A 218 14.35 0.12 31.29
CA VAL A 218 14.91 1.13 30.36
C VAL A 218 15.74 0.39 29.33
N SER A 219 15.52 0.69 28.04
CA SER A 219 16.29 0.09 26.95
C SER A 219 17.73 0.62 26.89
N ASP A 220 18.59 -0.08 26.18
CA ASP A 220 19.77 0.53 25.59
C ASP A 220 19.35 1.46 24.43
N VAL A 221 20.33 2.13 23.80
CA VAL A 221 20.08 2.99 22.64
C VAL A 221 19.65 2.11 21.47
N VAL A 222 18.44 2.38 20.92
CA VAL A 222 17.90 1.72 19.74
C VAL A 222 18.04 2.68 18.55
N SER A 223 18.78 2.26 17.51
CA SER A 223 18.92 3.03 16.28
C SER A 223 17.92 2.59 15.22
N THR A 224 17.42 3.54 14.45
CA THR A 224 16.56 3.30 13.28
C THR A 224 16.99 4.17 12.12
N VAL A 225 16.84 3.69 10.89
CA VAL A 225 17.10 4.47 9.68
C VAL A 225 15.79 4.72 8.94
N ASP A 226 15.49 5.97 8.67
CA ASP A 226 14.35 6.34 7.82
C ASP A 226 14.66 5.96 6.37
N SER A 227 13.84 5.09 5.79
CA SER A 227 14.06 4.53 4.45
C SER A 227 13.94 5.54 3.31
N THR A 228 13.36 6.72 3.58
CA THR A 228 13.15 7.78 2.57
C THR A 228 14.26 8.83 2.63
N THR A 229 14.65 9.23 3.84
CA THR A 229 15.63 10.30 4.05
C THR A 229 17.02 9.79 4.39
N TYR A 230 17.16 8.47 4.65
CA TYR A 230 18.38 7.80 5.12
C TYR A 230 18.98 8.40 6.42
N LYS A 231 18.15 9.14 7.16
CA LYS A 231 18.57 9.73 8.44
C LYS A 231 18.43 8.70 9.56
N THR A 232 19.48 8.55 10.35
CA THR A 232 19.47 7.74 11.56
C THR A 232 18.85 8.53 12.71
N SER A 233 17.99 7.88 13.48
CA SER A 233 17.43 8.39 14.73
C SER A 233 17.71 7.37 15.84
N TYR A 234 17.95 7.87 17.03
CA TYR A 234 18.29 7.08 18.22
C TYR A 234 17.18 7.22 19.25
N TYR A 235 16.83 6.14 19.91
CA TYR A 235 15.71 6.07 20.84
C TYR A 235 16.15 5.43 22.16
N ILE A 236 15.66 5.97 23.26
CA ILE A 236 15.73 5.38 24.60
C ILE A 236 14.30 5.21 25.09
N ILE A 237 13.96 4.04 25.59
CA ILE A 237 12.59 3.67 25.92
C ILE A 237 12.53 3.28 27.40
N LYS A 238 11.52 3.77 28.13
CA LYS A 238 11.14 3.24 29.44
C LYS A 238 9.73 2.69 29.36
N VAL A 239 9.54 1.42 29.73
CA VAL A 239 8.22 0.81 29.84
C VAL A 239 7.56 1.29 31.12
N THR A 240 6.41 1.92 31.00
CA THR A 240 5.63 2.41 32.15
C THR A 240 4.54 1.44 32.57
N ASP A 241 3.97 0.72 31.60
CA ASP A 241 2.98 -0.32 31.88
C ASP A 241 2.93 -1.37 30.77
N LYS A 242 2.56 -2.60 31.12
CA LYS A 242 2.35 -3.72 30.21
C LYS A 242 1.06 -4.44 30.54
N THR A 243 0.23 -4.63 29.53
CA THR A 243 -0.95 -5.48 29.66
C THR A 243 -0.53 -6.95 29.56
N GLU A 244 -0.85 -7.75 30.56
CA GLU A 244 -0.63 -9.19 30.50
C GLU A 244 -1.43 -9.83 29.37
N LYS A 245 -0.79 -10.75 28.65
CA LYS A 245 -1.44 -11.48 27.57
C LYS A 245 -2.37 -12.54 28.13
N LYS A 246 -3.68 -12.35 27.95
CA LYS A 246 -4.69 -13.35 28.33
C LYS A 246 -4.50 -14.62 27.50
N SER A 247 -4.70 -15.79 28.09
CA SER A 247 -4.49 -17.09 27.43
C SER A 247 -5.45 -17.37 26.25
N ASP A 248 -6.67 -16.81 26.29
CA ASP A 248 -7.65 -17.00 25.23
C ASP A 248 -7.55 -15.89 24.18
N TRP A 249 -7.25 -16.27 22.95
CA TRP A 249 -7.19 -15.38 21.79
C TRP A 249 -8.49 -14.62 21.54
N LYS A 250 -9.63 -15.18 21.94
CA LYS A 250 -10.96 -14.54 21.78
C LYS A 250 -11.03 -13.19 22.49
N SER A 251 -10.27 -13.02 23.56
CA SER A 251 -10.15 -11.73 24.26
C SER A 251 -9.63 -10.59 23.36
N TYR A 252 -8.92 -10.93 22.30
CA TYR A 252 -8.33 -9.99 21.32
C TYR A 252 -8.97 -10.07 19.94
N LYS A 253 -10.10 -10.79 19.80
CA LYS A 253 -10.70 -11.13 18.50
C LYS A 253 -10.84 -9.94 17.56
N ASN A 254 -11.31 -8.79 18.03
CA ASN A 254 -11.48 -7.60 17.20
C ASN A 254 -10.14 -7.07 16.71
N ARG A 255 -9.15 -7.01 17.59
CA ARG A 255 -7.82 -6.54 17.25
C ARG A 255 -7.09 -7.49 16.29
N LEU A 256 -7.15 -8.79 16.56
CA LEU A 256 -6.59 -9.81 15.67
C LEU A 256 -7.26 -9.82 14.30
N LYS A 257 -8.58 -9.54 14.22
CA LYS A 257 -9.26 -9.33 12.94
C LYS A 257 -8.63 -8.20 12.14
N GLU A 258 -8.34 -7.06 12.77
CA GLU A 258 -7.68 -5.93 12.11
C GLU A 258 -6.29 -6.33 11.61
N VAL A 259 -5.52 -7.05 12.44
CA VAL A 259 -4.19 -7.55 12.09
C VAL A 259 -4.27 -8.45 10.86
N ILE A 260 -5.11 -9.49 10.88
CA ILE A 260 -5.26 -10.43 9.78
C ILE A 260 -5.69 -9.72 8.49
N LEU A 261 -6.68 -8.82 8.58
CA LEU A 261 -7.13 -8.07 7.41
C LEU A 261 -6.03 -7.17 6.85
N LYS A 262 -5.29 -6.46 7.72
CA LYS A 262 -4.18 -5.60 7.31
C LYS A 262 -3.07 -6.43 6.64
N ASP A 263 -2.65 -7.52 7.25
CA ASP A 263 -1.60 -8.38 6.73
C ASP A 263 -1.98 -8.95 5.36
N LYS A 264 -3.19 -9.51 5.23
CA LYS A 264 -3.69 -10.05 3.96
C LYS A 264 -3.85 -8.98 2.89
N THR A 265 -4.40 -7.82 3.24
CA THR A 265 -4.57 -6.74 2.24
C THR A 265 -3.27 -6.07 1.84
N SER A 266 -2.21 -6.17 2.63
CA SER A 266 -0.87 -5.66 2.32
C SER A 266 0.03 -6.70 1.65
N ASP A 267 -0.34 -7.98 1.69
CA ASP A 267 0.42 -9.08 1.11
C ASP A 267 0.25 -9.10 -0.43
N ARG A 268 1.32 -8.83 -1.14
CA ARG A 268 1.34 -8.80 -2.60
C ARG A 268 1.01 -10.17 -3.24
N ALA A 269 1.46 -11.26 -2.63
CA ALA A 269 1.16 -12.60 -3.12
C ALA A 269 -0.34 -12.90 -2.99
N PHE A 270 -0.95 -12.50 -1.86
CA PHE A 270 -2.39 -12.61 -1.67
C PHE A 270 -3.18 -11.74 -2.66
N GLN A 271 -2.77 -10.49 -2.88
CA GLN A 271 -3.37 -9.60 -3.87
C GLN A 271 -3.31 -10.20 -5.27
N ASN A 272 -2.14 -10.70 -5.69
CA ASN A 272 -1.96 -11.34 -6.99
C ASN A 272 -2.85 -12.57 -7.13
N LYS A 273 -2.99 -13.39 -6.10
CA LYS A 273 -3.89 -14.54 -6.09
C LYS A 273 -5.36 -14.15 -6.27
N VAL A 274 -5.79 -13.04 -5.66
CA VAL A 274 -7.16 -12.50 -5.83
C VAL A 274 -7.37 -12.02 -7.26
N ILE A 275 -6.41 -11.30 -7.82
CA ILE A 275 -6.46 -10.82 -9.22
C ILE A 275 -6.48 -12.00 -10.17
N SER A 276 -5.62 -13.01 -9.99
CA SER A 276 -5.60 -14.24 -10.79
C SER A 276 -6.98 -14.90 -10.83
N LYS A 277 -7.60 -15.10 -9.66
CA LYS A 277 -8.95 -15.69 -9.57
C LYS A 277 -10.02 -14.87 -10.29
N ALA A 278 -9.92 -13.53 -10.26
CA ALA A 278 -10.85 -12.67 -10.99
C ALA A 278 -10.66 -12.79 -12.50
N LEU A 279 -9.42 -12.87 -12.98
CA LEU A 279 -9.07 -13.11 -14.40
C LEU A 279 -9.55 -14.49 -14.88
N GLU A 280 -9.34 -15.53 -14.07
CA GLU A 280 -9.81 -16.89 -14.35
C GLU A 280 -11.34 -16.93 -14.44
N LYS A 281 -12.05 -16.35 -13.49
CA LYS A 281 -13.52 -16.27 -13.48
C LYS A 281 -14.05 -15.53 -14.70
N ALA A 282 -13.33 -14.52 -15.20
CA ALA A 282 -13.66 -13.79 -16.40
C ALA A 282 -13.26 -14.54 -17.69
N ASN A 283 -12.64 -15.71 -17.58
CA ASN A 283 -12.13 -16.52 -18.71
C ASN A 283 -11.27 -15.67 -19.69
N VAL A 284 -10.37 -14.84 -19.14
CA VAL A 284 -9.54 -13.95 -19.95
C VAL A 284 -8.59 -14.77 -20.83
N LYS A 285 -8.64 -14.52 -22.15
CA LYS A 285 -7.77 -15.17 -23.15
C LYS A 285 -7.09 -14.10 -23.99
N ILE A 286 -5.77 -14.10 -23.97
CA ILE A 286 -4.96 -13.23 -24.82
C ILE A 286 -4.87 -13.85 -26.21
N LYS A 287 -5.33 -13.16 -27.25
CA LYS A 287 -5.33 -13.62 -28.64
C LYS A 287 -4.12 -13.12 -29.42
N ASP A 288 -3.68 -11.89 -29.19
CA ASP A 288 -2.49 -11.36 -29.85
C ASP A 288 -1.22 -11.75 -29.08
N LYS A 289 -0.28 -12.37 -29.78
CA LYS A 289 1.00 -12.83 -29.23
C LYS A 289 1.83 -11.69 -28.61
N ALA A 290 1.66 -10.46 -29.11
CA ALA A 290 2.34 -9.30 -28.57
C ALA A 290 2.04 -9.10 -27.08
N PHE A 291 0.87 -9.51 -26.60
CA PHE A 291 0.44 -9.36 -25.21
C PHE A 291 0.49 -10.66 -24.39
N ALA A 292 1.03 -11.76 -24.94
CA ALA A 292 0.97 -13.07 -24.30
C ALA A 292 1.52 -13.10 -22.85
N GLY A 293 2.49 -12.25 -22.53
CA GLY A 293 3.16 -12.21 -21.23
C GLY A 293 2.58 -11.22 -20.21
N ILE A 294 1.60 -10.37 -20.57
CA ILE A 294 1.18 -9.25 -19.71
C ILE A 294 0.51 -9.67 -18.39
N LEU A 295 -0.04 -10.89 -18.32
CA LEU A 295 -0.65 -11.44 -17.11
C LEU A 295 0.30 -12.33 -16.30
N SER A 296 1.56 -12.49 -16.71
CA SER A 296 2.52 -13.41 -16.07
C SER A 296 2.72 -13.15 -14.57
N GLN A 297 2.66 -11.88 -14.14
CA GLN A 297 2.78 -11.52 -12.72
C GLN A 297 1.62 -12.03 -11.85
N TYR A 298 0.49 -12.38 -12.46
CA TYR A 298 -0.69 -12.93 -11.79
C TYR A 298 -0.83 -14.44 -11.99
N ALA A 299 0.08 -15.08 -12.75
CA ALA A 299 0.05 -16.52 -12.92
C ALA A 299 0.41 -17.18 -11.58
N THR A 300 -0.56 -17.91 -11.00
CA THR A 300 -0.28 -18.77 -9.85
C THR A 300 0.43 -20.03 -10.35
N THR A 301 1.38 -20.54 -9.56
CA THR A 301 2.18 -21.75 -9.87
C THR A 301 1.31 -22.98 -10.18
N SER A 302 0.03 -22.94 -9.78
CA SER A 302 -0.95 -24.02 -10.02
C SER A 302 -1.78 -23.87 -11.31
N GLY A 303 -1.68 -22.73 -12.01
CA GLY A 303 -2.55 -22.39 -13.17
C GLY A 303 -1.79 -22.18 -14.48
N SER A 304 -0.53 -22.55 -14.57
CA SER A 304 0.35 -22.29 -15.72
C SER A 304 -0.12 -22.95 -17.04
N SER A 305 -1.11 -23.86 -17.00
CA SER A 305 -1.60 -24.55 -18.21
C SER A 305 -2.81 -23.89 -18.87
N SER A 306 -3.59 -23.06 -18.18
CA SER A 306 -4.82 -22.47 -18.73
C SER A 306 -4.65 -21.07 -19.34
N LEU A 307 -3.58 -20.33 -18.96
CA LEU A 307 -3.32 -18.99 -19.50
C LEU A 307 -2.37 -18.98 -20.72
N LYS A 308 -1.89 -20.14 -21.15
CA LYS A 308 -0.91 -20.29 -22.25
C LYS A 308 -1.49 -20.84 -23.55
N LYS A 309 -2.81 -20.98 -23.71
CA LYS A 309 -3.40 -21.39 -24.99
C LYS A 309 -4.38 -20.39 -25.53
#